data_ac0e326557c2f03f99b1fd4fa453e129
#
_entry.id   ac0e326557c2f03f99b1fd4fa453e129
#
_cell.length_a   1.000
_cell.length_b   1.000
_cell.length_c   1.000
_cell.angle_alpha   90.00
_cell.angle_beta   90.00
_cell.angle_gamma   90.00
#
_symmetry.space_group_name_H-M   'P 1'
#
loop_
_entity.id
_entity.type
_entity.pdbx_description
1 polymer ?
#
loop_
_entity_poly.entity_id
_entity_poly.type
_entity_poly.pdbx_seq_one_letter_code
_entity_poly.pdbx_strand_id
1 'polypeptide(L)'
;MRLGEQFLFIMRSSRRLCGISLLFLSLFLFCTSCGQILGDPLTTESLEKTMAREYGQDRFTVKQLDSKHWDVSLKDYPGFHFKVTQKIGMESLLPLPRYKYSDNCMEVLMLKEGSRYFTEEEMKKFQYATGSVTLFFDYQNDKKAEEDLERFVQCAEALNEQYPDIVKGKIIDVKIKEQVEGRKASSPKMIRWGKNSTAEEGAREYLDAVYGKGSYQAEESDSVVHGERAVLDVTLTDCPDVSFSVLEREELFGYKKIFTDTRCEDGMYHIADYFSMPYENAQVHVYDDSEFVLYGGLSLNTLDTASSIVQYREKLKEEVDAFPFLHYYDYPKNTEERKMAYSMNLTLYFPEREAEEE
;
A
#
# COMPACT_ATOMS: atom_id res chain seq x y z
N MET A 1 -24.00 -32.77 -59.74
CA MET A 1 -23.26 -31.73 -58.97
C MET A 1 -24.13 -30.94 -57.96
N ARG A 2 -25.27 -31.42 -57.53
CA ARG A 2 -26.15 -30.65 -56.58
C ARG A 2 -26.32 -31.28 -55.18
N LEU A 3 -25.92 -32.53 -54.95
CA LEU A 3 -26.05 -33.16 -53.64
C LEU A 3 -24.92 -32.83 -52.65
N GLY A 4 -23.71 -32.52 -53.16
CA GLY A 4 -22.57 -32.21 -52.29
C GLY A 4 -22.65 -30.82 -51.65
N GLU A 5 -23.25 -29.84 -52.32
CA GLU A 5 -23.38 -28.48 -51.77
C GLU A 5 -24.45 -28.39 -50.65
N GLN A 6 -25.53 -29.20 -50.76
CA GLN A 6 -26.55 -29.28 -49.72
C GLN A 6 -26.01 -29.95 -48.47
N PHE A 7 -25.17 -30.97 -48.59
CA PHE A 7 -24.55 -31.63 -47.44
C PHE A 7 -23.55 -30.73 -46.67
N LEU A 8 -22.78 -29.93 -47.40
CA LEU A 8 -21.84 -28.94 -46.84
C LEU A 8 -22.56 -27.79 -46.12
N PHE A 9 -23.73 -27.38 -46.65
CA PHE A 9 -24.56 -26.35 -45.99
C PHE A 9 -25.16 -26.82 -44.70
N ILE A 10 -25.66 -28.07 -44.65
CA ILE A 10 -26.23 -28.69 -43.44
C ILE A 10 -25.13 -28.88 -42.39
N MET A 11 -23.94 -29.33 -42.76
CA MET A 11 -22.83 -29.50 -41.81
C MET A 11 -22.31 -28.16 -41.26
N ARG A 12 -22.29 -27.07 -42.07
CA ARG A 12 -21.95 -25.74 -41.61
C ARG A 12 -22.99 -25.12 -40.67
N SER A 13 -24.27 -25.39 -40.93
CA SER A 13 -25.37 -24.94 -40.10
C SER A 13 -25.39 -25.66 -38.75
N SER A 14 -25.16 -26.98 -38.69
CA SER A 14 -25.12 -27.76 -37.48
C SER A 14 -23.92 -27.38 -36.58
N ARG A 15 -22.75 -27.07 -37.16
CA ARG A 15 -21.60 -26.56 -36.36
C ARG A 15 -21.83 -25.17 -35.73
N ARG A 16 -22.57 -24.28 -36.41
CA ARG A 16 -22.97 -22.98 -35.85
C ARG A 16 -24.01 -23.14 -34.74
N LEU A 17 -25.00 -24.04 -34.90
CA LEU A 17 -25.97 -24.34 -33.87
C LEU A 17 -25.32 -25.00 -32.65
N CYS A 18 -24.36 -25.92 -32.82
CA CYS A 18 -23.62 -26.52 -31.71
C CYS A 18 -22.76 -25.49 -30.97
N GLY A 19 -22.12 -24.54 -31.71
CA GLY A 19 -21.37 -23.45 -31.10
C GLY A 19 -22.23 -22.50 -30.27
N ILE A 20 -23.39 -22.14 -30.78
CA ILE A 20 -24.37 -21.28 -30.07
C ILE A 20 -24.93 -22.01 -28.83
N SER A 21 -25.27 -23.30 -28.93
CA SER A 21 -25.73 -24.09 -27.79
C SER A 21 -24.66 -24.25 -26.71
N LEU A 22 -23.40 -24.44 -27.08
CA LEU A 22 -22.26 -24.48 -26.12
C LEU A 22 -22.04 -23.12 -25.44
N LEU A 23 -22.22 -22.03 -26.18
CA LEU A 23 -22.11 -20.67 -25.61
C LEU A 23 -23.26 -20.38 -24.63
N PHE A 24 -24.48 -20.77 -24.97
CA PHE A 24 -25.63 -20.67 -24.05
C PHE A 24 -25.48 -21.60 -22.84
N LEU A 25 -24.97 -22.81 -23.01
CA LEU A 25 -24.73 -23.75 -21.91
C LEU A 25 -23.64 -23.23 -20.99
N SER A 26 -22.55 -22.65 -21.54
CA SER A 26 -21.50 -22.01 -20.73
C SER A 26 -22.01 -20.76 -20.01
N LEU A 27 -22.84 -19.93 -20.65
CA LEU A 27 -23.48 -18.77 -20.02
C LEU A 27 -24.44 -19.20 -18.90
N PHE A 28 -25.21 -20.28 -19.13
CA PHE A 28 -26.14 -20.82 -18.15
C PHE A 28 -25.39 -21.45 -16.95
N LEU A 29 -24.29 -22.15 -17.20
CA LEU A 29 -23.41 -22.68 -16.14
C LEU A 29 -22.72 -21.53 -15.37
N PHE A 30 -22.34 -20.45 -16.03
CA PHE A 30 -21.82 -19.24 -15.35
C PHE A 30 -22.91 -18.58 -14.49
N CYS A 31 -24.14 -18.46 -14.98
CA CYS A 31 -25.24 -17.85 -14.21
C CYS A 31 -25.67 -18.68 -13.02
N THR A 32 -25.65 -20.02 -13.15
CA THR A 32 -26.03 -20.93 -12.03
C THR A 32 -24.89 -21.13 -11.03
N SER A 33 -23.63 -20.96 -11.43
CA SER A 33 -22.48 -21.06 -10.52
C SER A 33 -22.20 -19.76 -9.74
N CYS A 34 -22.77 -18.61 -10.14
CA CYS A 34 -22.56 -17.35 -9.41
C CYS A 34 -22.99 -17.45 -7.93
N GLY A 35 -24.06 -18.18 -7.63
CA GLY A 35 -24.47 -18.39 -6.23
C GLY A 35 -23.51 -19.27 -5.43
N GLN A 36 -22.87 -20.26 -6.07
CA GLN A 36 -21.90 -21.15 -5.43
C GLN A 36 -20.52 -20.49 -5.24
N ILE A 37 -20.17 -19.53 -6.11
CA ILE A 37 -18.91 -18.80 -6.04
C ILE A 37 -18.93 -17.75 -4.92
N LEU A 38 -20.07 -17.10 -4.70
CA LEU A 38 -20.21 -16.04 -3.67
C LEU A 38 -20.33 -16.61 -2.24
N GLY A 39 -20.63 -17.90 -2.09
CA GLY A 39 -21.00 -18.50 -0.81
C GLY A 39 -22.41 -18.06 -0.37
N ASP A 40 -22.80 -18.47 0.83
CA ASP A 40 -24.11 -18.11 1.37
C ASP A 40 -24.12 -16.64 1.83
N PRO A 41 -25.23 -15.92 1.55
CA PRO A 41 -25.42 -14.58 2.11
C PRO A 41 -25.35 -14.61 3.63
N LEU A 42 -24.86 -13.50 4.22
CA LEU A 42 -24.85 -13.34 5.67
C LEU A 42 -26.30 -13.37 6.21
N THR A 43 -26.49 -14.13 7.27
CA THR A 43 -27.75 -14.18 8.01
C THR A 43 -27.57 -13.51 9.38
N THR A 44 -28.67 -13.13 10.02
CA THR A 44 -28.62 -12.62 11.40
C THR A 44 -27.96 -13.63 12.33
N GLU A 45 -28.25 -14.94 12.19
CA GLU A 45 -27.63 -15.99 12.99
C GLU A 45 -26.11 -16.08 12.78
N SER A 46 -25.62 -15.96 11.53
CA SER A 46 -24.18 -15.99 11.25
C SER A 46 -23.49 -14.74 11.81
N LEU A 47 -24.15 -13.58 11.77
CA LEU A 47 -23.66 -12.37 12.37
C LEU A 47 -23.62 -12.46 13.91
N GLU A 48 -24.68 -13.00 14.52
CA GLU A 48 -24.72 -13.22 15.99
C GLU A 48 -23.58 -14.13 16.45
N LYS A 49 -23.26 -15.19 15.72
CA LYS A 49 -22.10 -16.05 16.01
C LYS A 49 -20.77 -15.29 15.92
N THR A 50 -20.66 -14.37 14.99
CA THR A 50 -19.47 -13.54 14.87
C THR A 50 -19.36 -12.55 16.01
N MET A 51 -20.47 -11.87 16.35
CA MET A 51 -20.52 -10.93 17.47
C MET A 51 -20.29 -11.64 18.83
N ALA A 52 -20.78 -12.87 18.99
CA ALA A 52 -20.54 -13.65 20.20
C ALA A 52 -19.05 -14.00 20.38
N ARG A 53 -18.33 -14.26 19.28
CA ARG A 53 -16.89 -14.50 19.32
C ARG A 53 -16.10 -13.24 19.60
N GLU A 54 -16.56 -12.09 19.11
CA GLU A 54 -15.83 -10.81 19.23
C GLU A 54 -16.11 -10.13 20.57
N TYR A 55 -17.35 -10.10 21.02
CA TYR A 55 -17.79 -9.35 22.20
C TYR A 55 -18.24 -10.22 23.39
N GLY A 56 -18.30 -11.54 23.22
CA GLY A 56 -18.82 -12.49 24.20
C GLY A 56 -20.32 -12.76 24.01
N GLN A 57 -20.71 -13.96 24.42
CA GLN A 57 -22.11 -14.41 24.32
C GLN A 57 -22.98 -13.53 25.24
N ASP A 58 -24.18 -13.18 24.74
CA ASP A 58 -25.19 -12.38 25.45
C ASP A 58 -24.81 -10.93 25.80
N ARG A 59 -23.67 -10.41 25.34
CA ARG A 59 -23.23 -9.01 25.59
C ARG A 59 -23.70 -8.02 24.52
N PHE A 60 -24.41 -8.46 23.51
CA PHE A 60 -24.89 -7.62 22.41
C PHE A 60 -26.33 -7.92 22.04
N THR A 61 -26.91 -7.07 21.20
CA THR A 61 -28.16 -7.34 20.47
C THR A 61 -27.96 -6.99 19.01
N VAL A 62 -28.52 -7.82 18.12
CA VAL A 62 -28.50 -7.61 16.67
C VAL A 62 -29.93 -7.40 16.18
N LYS A 63 -30.16 -6.29 15.51
CA LYS A 63 -31.45 -5.97 14.88
C LYS A 63 -31.25 -5.86 13.38
N GLN A 64 -31.89 -6.75 12.63
CA GLN A 64 -31.89 -6.64 11.18
C GLN A 64 -32.70 -5.43 10.73
N LEU A 65 -32.11 -4.59 9.88
CA LEU A 65 -32.77 -3.40 9.32
C LEU A 65 -33.34 -3.72 7.93
N ASP A 66 -32.59 -4.45 7.13
CA ASP A 66 -33.01 -4.98 5.83
C ASP A 66 -32.19 -6.22 5.46
N SER A 67 -32.25 -6.67 4.20
CA SER A 67 -31.56 -7.89 3.75
C SER A 67 -30.02 -7.83 3.79
N LYS A 68 -29.41 -6.64 3.98
CA LYS A 68 -27.96 -6.42 3.93
C LYS A 68 -27.43 -5.59 5.09
N HIS A 69 -28.31 -5.07 5.95
CA HIS A 69 -27.92 -4.15 7.01
C HIS A 69 -28.49 -4.60 8.35
N TRP A 70 -27.65 -4.50 9.36
CA TRP A 70 -28.00 -4.77 10.78
C TRP A 70 -27.53 -3.61 11.65
N ASP A 71 -28.23 -3.38 12.74
CA ASP A 71 -27.85 -2.52 13.84
C ASP A 71 -27.42 -3.39 14.99
N VAL A 72 -26.22 -3.14 15.53
CA VAL A 72 -25.64 -3.87 16.65
C VAL A 72 -25.50 -2.90 17.81
N SER A 73 -25.98 -3.30 19.00
CA SER A 73 -25.79 -2.54 20.23
C SER A 73 -25.14 -3.43 21.28
N LEU A 74 -24.20 -2.83 22.04
CA LEU A 74 -23.47 -3.51 23.11
C LEU A 74 -24.11 -3.19 24.47
N LYS A 75 -24.44 -4.22 25.25
CA LYS A 75 -25.16 -4.07 26.53
C LYS A 75 -24.33 -3.35 27.59
N ASP A 76 -23.01 -3.56 27.56
CA ASP A 76 -22.08 -2.95 28.53
C ASP A 76 -21.77 -1.49 28.22
N TYR A 77 -22.17 -1.02 27.02
CA TYR A 77 -21.99 0.36 26.57
C TYR A 77 -23.32 0.96 26.12
N PRO A 78 -24.20 1.35 27.08
CA PRO A 78 -25.51 1.88 26.77
C PRO A 78 -25.46 3.07 25.82
N GLY A 79 -26.25 3.00 24.74
CA GLY A 79 -26.26 4.05 23.69
C GLY A 79 -25.12 3.94 22.67
N PHE A 80 -24.28 2.91 22.74
CA PHE A 80 -23.33 2.61 21.68
C PHE A 80 -23.94 1.65 20.66
N HIS A 81 -24.12 2.13 19.45
CA HIS A 81 -24.69 1.41 18.33
C HIS A 81 -23.82 1.56 17.10
N PHE A 82 -23.63 0.49 16.37
CA PHE A 82 -22.92 0.53 15.09
C PHE A 82 -23.65 -0.31 14.04
N LYS A 83 -23.43 0.01 12.78
CA LYS A 83 -24.04 -0.66 11.65
C LYS A 83 -23.12 -1.71 11.08
N VAL A 84 -23.69 -2.87 10.75
CA VAL A 84 -23.02 -3.91 9.99
C VAL A 84 -23.68 -4.00 8.62
N THR A 85 -22.88 -4.07 7.58
CA THR A 85 -23.33 -4.13 6.18
C THR A 85 -22.70 -5.34 5.50
N GLN A 86 -23.51 -6.11 4.78
CA GLN A 86 -23.02 -7.15 3.90
C GLN A 86 -22.43 -6.53 2.63
N LYS A 87 -21.19 -6.87 2.31
CA LYS A 87 -20.48 -6.46 1.10
C LYS A 87 -20.00 -7.70 0.34
N ILE A 88 -19.73 -7.52 -0.94
CA ILE A 88 -19.00 -8.51 -1.73
C ILE A 88 -17.53 -8.04 -1.74
N GLY A 89 -16.64 -8.86 -1.21
CA GLY A 89 -15.21 -8.62 -1.20
C GLY A 89 -14.45 -9.69 -1.98
N MET A 90 -13.26 -9.38 -2.46
CA MET A 90 -12.34 -10.36 -3.04
C MET A 90 -11.41 -10.90 -1.97
N GLU A 91 -11.10 -12.20 -1.99
CA GLU A 91 -10.04 -12.75 -1.16
C GLU A 91 -8.68 -12.53 -1.81
N SER A 92 -7.68 -12.18 -0.99
CA SER A 92 -6.35 -11.83 -1.46
C SER A 92 -5.58 -12.97 -2.14
N LEU A 93 -5.84 -14.23 -1.77
CA LEU A 93 -5.14 -15.41 -2.27
C LEU A 93 -5.81 -16.08 -3.49
N LEU A 94 -7.12 -15.90 -3.63
CA LEU A 94 -7.89 -16.35 -4.79
C LEU A 94 -8.88 -15.24 -5.11
N PRO A 95 -8.87 -14.65 -6.30
CA PRO A 95 -9.73 -13.51 -6.65
C PRO A 95 -11.19 -13.95 -6.85
N LEU A 96 -11.73 -14.74 -5.92
CA LEU A 96 -13.13 -15.15 -5.92
C LEU A 96 -13.92 -14.19 -5.05
N PRO A 97 -14.98 -13.59 -5.58
CA PRO A 97 -15.84 -12.71 -4.80
C PRO A 97 -16.58 -13.54 -3.74
N ARG A 98 -16.59 -13.06 -2.49
CA ARG A 98 -17.34 -13.66 -1.38
C ARG A 98 -18.12 -12.62 -0.60
N TYR A 99 -19.21 -13.05 0.04
CA TYR A 99 -19.90 -12.22 1.00
C TYR A 99 -19.01 -12.00 2.22
N LYS A 100 -18.82 -10.72 2.56
CA LYS A 100 -18.14 -10.27 3.77
C LYS A 100 -19.05 -9.27 4.48
N TYR A 101 -18.89 -9.14 5.77
CA TYR A 101 -19.48 -8.01 6.47
C TYR A 101 -18.47 -6.90 6.65
N SER A 102 -18.98 -5.69 6.74
CA SER A 102 -18.22 -4.50 7.07
C SER A 102 -19.03 -3.75 8.12
N ASP A 103 -18.38 -3.30 9.18
CA ASP A 103 -18.99 -2.49 10.21
C ASP A 103 -18.40 -1.08 10.24
N ASN A 104 -19.11 -0.17 10.90
CA ASN A 104 -18.66 1.19 11.15
C ASN A 104 -18.37 1.46 12.63
N CYS A 105 -18.00 0.43 13.37
CA CYS A 105 -17.74 0.53 14.79
C CYS A 105 -16.66 1.57 15.11
N MET A 106 -15.52 1.53 14.39
CA MET A 106 -14.44 2.51 14.57
C MET A 106 -14.85 3.94 14.20
N GLU A 107 -15.68 4.11 13.16
CA GLU A 107 -16.25 5.41 12.82
C GLU A 107 -17.10 5.98 13.97
N VAL A 108 -18.00 5.17 14.54
CA VAL A 108 -18.84 5.57 15.68
C VAL A 108 -18.01 5.93 16.89
N LEU A 109 -16.96 5.15 17.21
CA LEU A 109 -16.03 5.46 18.30
C LEU A 109 -15.32 6.79 18.07
N MET A 110 -14.80 7.00 16.88
CA MET A 110 -14.09 8.24 16.54
C MET A 110 -15.01 9.45 16.54
N LEU A 111 -16.25 9.32 16.08
CA LEU A 111 -17.23 10.41 16.16
C LEU A 111 -17.59 10.75 17.62
N LYS A 112 -17.59 9.76 18.51
CA LYS A 112 -17.97 9.96 19.91
C LYS A 112 -16.80 10.48 20.76
N GLU A 113 -15.64 9.86 20.69
CA GLU A 113 -14.48 10.20 21.52
C GLU A 113 -13.42 11.01 20.78
N GLY A 114 -13.17 10.70 19.51
CA GLY A 114 -12.17 11.39 18.70
C GLY A 114 -12.49 12.88 18.50
N SER A 115 -13.78 13.26 18.55
CA SER A 115 -14.20 14.68 18.49
C SER A 115 -13.68 15.55 19.63
N ARG A 116 -13.13 14.97 20.71
CA ARG A 116 -12.46 15.69 21.77
C ARG A 116 -11.02 16.08 21.43
N TYR A 117 -10.41 15.37 20.49
CA TYR A 117 -9.01 15.48 20.10
C TYR A 117 -8.83 16.07 18.71
N PHE A 118 -9.79 15.82 17.81
CA PHE A 118 -9.72 16.20 16.40
C PHE A 118 -10.90 17.07 16.00
N THR A 119 -10.66 18.00 15.10
CA THR A 119 -11.70 18.84 14.53
C THR A 119 -12.55 18.04 13.55
N GLU A 120 -13.76 18.54 13.25
CA GLU A 120 -14.64 17.92 12.25
C GLU A 120 -13.98 17.84 10.85
N GLU A 121 -13.19 18.84 10.48
CA GLU A 121 -12.48 18.88 9.20
C GLU A 121 -11.35 17.84 9.12
N GLU A 122 -10.64 17.60 10.23
CA GLU A 122 -9.64 16.52 10.31
C GLU A 122 -10.33 15.16 10.23
N MET A 123 -11.42 14.97 10.98
CA MET A 123 -12.14 13.69 10.98
C MET A 123 -12.77 13.35 9.63
N LYS A 124 -13.11 14.33 8.78
CA LYS A 124 -13.55 14.08 7.40
C LYS A 124 -12.46 13.46 6.50
N LYS A 125 -11.19 13.67 6.82
CA LYS A 125 -10.07 13.08 6.10
C LYS A 125 -9.74 11.65 6.56
N PHE A 126 -10.26 11.21 7.71
CA PHE A 126 -9.99 9.89 8.24
C PHE A 126 -10.65 8.80 7.39
N GLN A 127 -9.96 7.70 7.22
CA GLN A 127 -10.48 6.55 6.51
C GLN A 127 -10.84 5.44 7.49
N TYR A 128 -12.05 4.95 7.37
CA TYR A 128 -12.60 3.94 8.25
C TYR A 128 -12.73 2.61 7.50
N ALA A 129 -12.31 1.53 8.17
CA ALA A 129 -12.52 0.17 7.72
C ALA A 129 -12.99 -0.69 8.90
N THR A 130 -13.46 -1.90 8.61
CA THR A 130 -13.82 -2.85 9.66
C THR A 130 -12.61 -3.11 10.57
N GLY A 131 -12.74 -2.76 11.82
CA GLY A 131 -11.69 -2.95 12.83
C GLY A 131 -10.52 -1.98 12.76
N SER A 132 -10.54 -0.97 11.88
CA SER A 132 -9.45 0.01 11.81
C SER A 132 -9.91 1.40 11.42
N VAL A 133 -9.07 2.38 11.77
CA VAL A 133 -9.17 3.75 11.29
C VAL A 133 -7.78 4.26 10.92
N THR A 134 -7.68 5.00 9.83
CA THR A 134 -6.45 5.69 9.43
C THR A 134 -6.66 7.19 9.52
N LEU A 135 -5.86 7.84 10.34
CA LEU A 135 -5.80 9.27 10.54
C LEU A 135 -4.76 9.87 9.57
N PHE A 136 -5.12 10.92 8.87
CA PHE A 136 -4.23 11.59 7.91
C PHE A 136 -3.95 13.01 8.34
N PHE A 137 -2.66 13.33 8.46
CA PHE A 137 -2.17 14.67 8.74
C PHE A 137 -1.16 15.09 7.68
N ASP A 138 -1.17 16.39 7.35
CA ASP A 138 -0.16 16.99 6.51
C ASP A 138 1.00 17.46 7.40
N TYR A 139 2.22 17.01 7.12
CA TYR A 139 3.39 17.52 7.80
C TYR A 139 3.60 19.00 7.47
N GLN A 140 3.63 19.83 8.49
CA GLN A 140 3.89 21.27 8.34
C GLN A 140 5.25 21.67 8.92
N ASN A 141 5.57 21.15 10.10
CA ASN A 141 6.83 21.29 10.81
C ASN A 141 6.83 20.29 11.98
N ASP A 142 8.00 20.12 12.62
CA ASP A 142 8.20 19.16 13.70
C ASP A 142 7.28 19.38 14.87
N LYS A 143 7.13 20.64 15.31
CA LYS A 143 6.23 20.97 16.42
C LYS A 143 4.79 20.55 16.15
N LYS A 144 4.31 20.78 14.92
CA LYS A 144 2.94 20.38 14.55
C LYS A 144 2.80 18.86 14.46
N ALA A 145 3.83 18.17 13.96
CA ALA A 145 3.86 16.70 13.93
C ALA A 145 3.85 16.10 15.35
N GLU A 146 4.62 16.67 16.28
CA GLU A 146 4.58 16.29 17.69
C GLU A 146 3.18 16.49 18.29
N GLU A 147 2.57 17.66 18.12
CA GLU A 147 1.21 17.96 18.60
C GLU A 147 0.16 16.98 18.02
N ASP A 148 0.28 16.60 16.75
CA ASP A 148 -0.64 15.67 16.10
C ASP A 148 -0.47 14.25 16.64
N LEU A 149 0.77 13.81 16.88
CA LEU A 149 1.08 12.53 17.50
C LEU A 149 0.64 12.48 18.98
N GLU A 150 0.84 13.56 19.74
CA GLU A 150 0.36 13.63 21.12
C GLU A 150 -1.17 13.51 21.20
N ARG A 151 -1.91 14.21 20.32
CA ARG A 151 -3.37 14.09 20.24
C ARG A 151 -3.81 12.67 19.86
N PHE A 152 -3.07 12.03 18.96
CA PHE A 152 -3.30 10.64 18.57
C PHE A 152 -3.14 9.69 19.77
N VAL A 153 -2.03 9.81 20.51
CA VAL A 153 -1.76 9.01 21.72
C VAL A 153 -2.87 9.20 22.75
N GLN A 154 -3.21 10.44 23.08
CA GLN A 154 -4.27 10.76 24.04
C GLN A 154 -5.63 10.18 23.63
N CYS A 155 -5.95 10.22 22.34
CA CYS A 155 -7.18 9.62 21.80
C CYS A 155 -7.15 8.09 21.96
N ALA A 156 -6.05 7.43 21.61
CA ALA A 156 -5.90 5.98 21.73
C ALA A 156 -5.99 5.50 23.20
N GLU A 157 -5.35 6.21 24.12
CA GLU A 157 -5.43 5.93 25.55
C GLU A 157 -6.87 6.06 26.07
N ALA A 158 -7.56 7.15 25.72
CA ALA A 158 -8.96 7.36 26.12
C ALA A 158 -9.90 6.29 25.56
N LEU A 159 -9.68 5.87 24.29
CA LEU A 159 -10.44 4.77 23.69
C LEU A 159 -10.21 3.45 24.44
N ASN A 160 -8.95 3.15 24.78
CA ASN A 160 -8.61 1.93 25.52
C ASN A 160 -9.17 1.96 26.97
N GLU A 161 -9.17 3.10 27.63
CA GLU A 161 -9.71 3.25 28.97
C GLU A 161 -11.25 3.13 28.98
N GLN A 162 -11.93 3.79 28.05
CA GLN A 162 -13.40 3.89 28.06
C GLN A 162 -14.09 2.73 27.34
N TYR A 163 -13.43 2.12 26.34
CA TYR A 163 -14.01 1.09 25.48
C TYR A 163 -13.09 -0.13 25.28
N PRO A 164 -12.46 -0.66 26.34
CA PRO A 164 -11.43 -1.69 26.22
C PRO A 164 -11.89 -2.94 25.48
N ASP A 165 -13.15 -3.36 25.69
CA ASP A 165 -13.70 -4.54 25.01
C ASP A 165 -14.07 -4.28 23.55
N ILE A 166 -14.29 -3.01 23.16
CA ILE A 166 -14.64 -2.65 21.79
C ILE A 166 -13.38 -2.49 20.94
N VAL A 167 -12.35 -1.86 21.48
CA VAL A 167 -11.10 -1.58 20.75
C VAL A 167 -10.16 -2.77 20.70
N LYS A 168 -10.37 -3.78 21.52
CA LYS A 168 -9.56 -5.01 21.55
C LYS A 168 -9.33 -5.57 20.15
N GLY A 169 -8.06 -5.79 19.77
CA GLY A 169 -7.69 -6.29 18.45
C GLY A 169 -7.97 -5.33 17.27
N LYS A 170 -8.37 -4.08 17.56
CA LYS A 170 -8.54 -3.04 16.54
C LYS A 170 -7.22 -2.31 16.30
N ILE A 171 -7.19 -1.54 15.23
CA ILE A 171 -5.99 -0.85 14.76
C ILE A 171 -6.30 0.62 14.54
N ILE A 172 -5.40 1.50 14.98
CA ILE A 172 -5.37 2.90 14.56
C ILE A 172 -4.05 3.17 13.86
N ASP A 173 -4.13 3.58 12.59
CA ASP A 173 -2.99 4.08 11.84
C ASP A 173 -2.96 5.60 11.90
N VAL A 174 -1.78 6.18 12.03
CA VAL A 174 -1.54 7.61 11.80
C VAL A 174 -0.54 7.79 10.69
N LYS A 175 -0.90 8.61 9.69
CA LYS A 175 -0.06 8.94 8.55
C LYS A 175 0.18 10.44 8.52
N ILE A 176 1.42 10.84 8.74
CA ILE A 176 1.84 12.22 8.61
C ILE A 176 2.66 12.32 7.33
N LYS A 177 2.08 12.97 6.30
CA LYS A 177 2.68 13.08 4.97
C LYS A 177 3.33 14.43 4.76
N GLU A 178 4.58 14.40 4.33
CA GLU A 178 5.25 15.59 3.84
C GLU A 178 4.86 15.86 2.38
N GLN A 179 4.36 17.07 2.12
CA GLN A 179 4.07 17.53 0.77
C GLN A 179 5.31 18.26 0.23
N VAL A 180 6.02 17.63 -0.69
CA VAL A 180 7.16 18.27 -1.35
C VAL A 180 6.66 18.94 -2.62
N GLU A 181 6.69 20.28 -2.64
CA GLU A 181 6.43 21.05 -3.87
C GLU A 181 7.62 20.90 -4.80
N GLY A 182 7.40 20.35 -5.97
CA GLY A 182 8.42 20.22 -7.01
C GLY A 182 8.22 18.99 -7.87
N ARG A 183 8.97 18.91 -8.95
CA ARG A 183 8.95 17.77 -9.87
C ARG A 183 9.33 16.49 -9.11
N LYS A 184 8.50 15.45 -9.20
CA LYS A 184 8.95 14.10 -8.85
C LYS A 184 10.25 13.85 -9.61
N ALA A 185 11.32 13.59 -8.90
CA ALA A 185 12.57 13.25 -9.52
C ALA A 185 12.35 11.98 -10.35
N SER A 186 12.58 12.05 -11.64
CA SER A 186 12.66 10.87 -12.49
C SER A 186 14.13 10.57 -12.71
N SER A 187 14.50 9.30 -12.72
CA SER A 187 15.85 8.89 -13.11
C SER A 187 16.22 9.52 -14.46
N PRO A 188 17.47 9.97 -14.65
CA PRO A 188 17.92 10.42 -15.95
C PRO A 188 17.64 9.35 -16.98
N LYS A 189 17.31 9.75 -18.18
CA LYS A 189 17.08 8.80 -19.27
C LYS A 189 17.72 9.28 -20.56
N MET A 190 18.24 8.33 -21.33
CA MET A 190 18.71 8.56 -22.66
C MET A 190 17.86 7.75 -23.66
N ILE A 191 17.48 8.38 -24.76
CA ILE A 191 16.75 7.72 -25.84
C ILE A 191 17.71 7.59 -27.02
N ARG A 192 17.88 6.36 -27.49
CA ARG A 192 18.62 6.05 -28.70
C ARG A 192 17.67 5.57 -29.81
N TRP A 193 17.89 6.05 -31.00
CA TRP A 193 17.14 5.62 -32.18
C TRP A 193 18.02 4.81 -33.13
N GLY A 194 17.55 3.66 -33.58
CA GLY A 194 18.23 2.79 -34.54
C GLY A 194 18.48 1.38 -34.01
N LYS A 195 18.60 0.42 -34.96
CA LYS A 195 18.77 -1.01 -34.61
C LYS A 195 20.21 -1.45 -34.37
N ASN A 196 21.21 -0.65 -34.70
CA ASN A 196 22.59 -1.12 -34.90
C ASN A 196 23.52 -0.93 -33.69
N SER A 197 23.01 -0.51 -32.54
CA SER A 197 23.82 -0.39 -31.34
C SER A 197 23.59 -1.57 -30.40
N THR A 198 24.65 -2.11 -29.81
CA THR A 198 24.53 -3.07 -28.73
C THR A 198 23.93 -2.39 -27.49
N ALA A 199 23.29 -3.17 -26.63
CA ALA A 199 22.75 -2.67 -25.34
C ALA A 199 23.88 -2.09 -24.49
N GLU A 200 25.00 -2.77 -24.42
CA GLU A 200 26.18 -2.34 -23.65
C GLU A 200 26.75 -1.01 -24.13
N GLU A 201 26.92 -0.81 -25.46
CA GLU A 201 27.39 0.48 -25.99
C GLU A 201 26.45 1.62 -25.60
N GLY A 202 25.13 1.40 -25.68
CA GLY A 202 24.13 2.39 -25.29
C GLY A 202 24.15 2.68 -23.80
N ALA A 203 24.30 1.67 -22.96
CA ALA A 203 24.39 1.82 -21.52
C ALA A 203 25.68 2.57 -21.09
N ARG A 204 26.83 2.30 -21.73
CA ARG A 204 28.08 3.02 -21.49
C ARG A 204 28.02 4.47 -21.95
N GLU A 205 27.42 4.76 -23.12
CA GLU A 205 27.18 6.14 -23.54
C GLU A 205 26.25 6.89 -22.58
N TYR A 206 25.24 6.20 -22.04
CA TYR A 206 24.38 6.76 -20.99
C TYR A 206 25.18 7.13 -19.75
N LEU A 207 26.00 6.20 -19.24
CA LEU A 207 26.85 6.44 -18.06
C LEU A 207 27.87 7.56 -18.28
N ASP A 208 28.53 7.59 -19.43
CA ASP A 208 29.49 8.65 -19.78
C ASP A 208 28.79 10.02 -19.80
N ALA A 209 27.56 10.08 -20.28
CA ALA A 209 26.79 11.31 -20.38
C ALA A 209 26.25 11.80 -19.02
N VAL A 210 25.83 10.87 -18.14
CA VAL A 210 25.23 11.21 -16.85
C VAL A 210 26.30 11.43 -15.77
N TYR A 211 27.29 10.55 -15.70
CA TYR A 211 28.27 10.52 -14.61
C TYR A 211 29.68 11.00 -15.00
N GLY A 212 29.96 11.02 -16.30
CA GLY A 212 31.27 11.36 -16.81
C GLY A 212 32.17 10.13 -17.01
N LYS A 213 33.01 10.22 -18.03
CA LYS A 213 33.91 9.12 -18.40
C LYS A 213 34.95 8.86 -17.31
N GLY A 214 35.01 7.61 -16.84
CA GLY A 214 35.99 7.16 -15.84
C GLY A 214 35.59 7.41 -14.39
N SER A 215 34.36 7.89 -14.13
CA SER A 215 33.82 8.05 -12.77
C SER A 215 33.10 6.80 -12.24
N TYR A 216 33.09 5.71 -13.00
CA TYR A 216 32.38 4.49 -12.65
C TYR A 216 33.16 3.24 -13.07
N GLN A 217 32.82 2.12 -12.41
CA GLN A 217 33.14 0.77 -12.84
C GLN A 217 31.83 0.09 -13.24
N ALA A 218 31.83 -0.72 -14.32
CA ALA A 218 30.62 -1.36 -14.80
C ALA A 218 30.95 -2.76 -15.34
N GLU A 219 30.14 -3.73 -14.92
CA GLU A 219 30.16 -5.13 -15.34
C GLU A 219 28.85 -5.48 -16.08
N GLU A 220 28.91 -6.46 -17.00
CA GLU A 220 27.69 -6.92 -17.67
C GLU A 220 26.71 -7.55 -16.69
N SER A 221 25.42 -7.23 -16.85
CA SER A 221 24.35 -7.82 -16.07
C SER A 221 23.35 -8.55 -16.98
N ASP A 222 22.87 -9.70 -16.49
CA ASP A 222 21.79 -10.48 -17.14
C ASP A 222 20.49 -10.47 -16.31
N SER A 223 20.40 -9.61 -15.29
CA SER A 223 19.26 -9.53 -14.41
C SER A 223 18.07 -8.80 -15.04
N VAL A 224 16.90 -8.93 -14.43
CA VAL A 224 15.70 -8.17 -14.76
C VAL A 224 15.26 -7.43 -13.51
N VAL A 225 15.22 -6.11 -13.58
CA VAL A 225 14.82 -5.22 -12.49
C VAL A 225 13.56 -4.48 -12.93
N HIS A 226 12.50 -4.53 -12.13
CA HIS A 226 11.20 -3.91 -12.44
C HIS A 226 10.59 -4.29 -13.81
N GLY A 227 10.92 -5.49 -14.31
CA GLY A 227 10.46 -5.94 -15.63
C GLY A 227 11.26 -5.39 -16.82
N GLU A 228 12.31 -4.62 -16.58
CA GLU A 228 13.26 -4.12 -17.57
C GLU A 228 14.57 -4.91 -17.50
N ARG A 229 15.26 -5.04 -18.62
CA ARG A 229 16.54 -5.73 -18.68
C ARG A 229 17.64 -4.86 -18.10
N ALA A 230 18.33 -5.34 -17.07
CA ALA A 230 19.59 -4.77 -16.65
C ALA A 230 20.69 -5.11 -17.64
N VAL A 231 21.44 -4.11 -18.07
CA VAL A 231 22.52 -4.26 -19.07
C VAL A 231 23.88 -4.23 -18.38
N LEU A 232 24.04 -3.34 -17.41
CA LEU A 232 25.27 -3.16 -16.64
C LEU A 232 24.93 -3.02 -15.16
N ASP A 233 25.75 -3.64 -14.31
CA ASP A 233 25.81 -3.35 -12.89
C ASP A 233 26.97 -2.39 -12.66
N VAL A 234 26.73 -1.32 -11.91
CA VAL A 234 27.58 -0.13 -11.88
C VAL A 234 27.88 0.26 -10.43
N THR A 235 29.13 0.69 -10.21
CA THR A 235 29.56 1.29 -8.95
C THR A 235 30.29 2.59 -9.27
N LEU A 236 29.93 3.69 -8.61
CA LEU A 236 30.60 4.97 -8.78
C LEU A 236 31.89 5.02 -7.92
N THR A 237 32.92 5.66 -8.44
CA THR A 237 34.19 5.81 -7.72
C THR A 237 34.10 6.71 -6.48
N ASP A 238 33.14 7.63 -6.46
CA ASP A 238 32.85 8.53 -5.33
C ASP A 238 31.87 7.91 -4.32
N CYS A 239 31.23 6.78 -4.66
CA CYS A 239 30.30 6.07 -3.78
C CYS A 239 30.41 4.54 -4.02
N PRO A 240 31.51 3.89 -3.57
CA PRO A 240 31.77 2.48 -3.86
C PRO A 240 30.85 1.50 -3.11
N ASP A 241 30.16 1.97 -2.08
CA ASP A 241 29.32 1.13 -1.24
C ASP A 241 27.91 0.87 -1.84
N VAL A 242 27.57 1.61 -2.89
CA VAL A 242 26.26 1.47 -3.56
C VAL A 242 26.46 1.00 -5.00
N SER A 243 25.99 -0.22 -5.27
CA SER A 243 25.85 -0.74 -6.62
C SER A 243 24.44 -0.48 -7.14
N PHE A 244 24.32 -0.15 -8.42
CA PHE A 244 23.06 0.07 -9.09
C PHE A 244 23.09 -0.48 -10.51
N SER A 245 21.95 -0.61 -11.16
CA SER A 245 21.86 -1.18 -12.50
C SER A 245 21.46 -0.13 -13.54
N VAL A 246 22.04 -0.25 -14.73
CA VAL A 246 21.56 0.45 -15.94
C VAL A 246 20.58 -0.44 -16.66
N LEU A 247 19.37 0.06 -16.87
CA LEU A 247 18.24 -0.65 -17.46
C LEU A 247 18.05 -0.25 -18.93
N GLU A 248 17.72 -1.24 -19.77
CA GLU A 248 17.33 -1.03 -21.16
C GLU A 248 15.87 -1.41 -21.35
N ARG A 249 15.07 -0.48 -21.91
CA ARG A 249 13.74 -0.77 -22.42
C ARG A 249 13.70 -0.59 -23.92
N GLU A 250 13.25 -1.62 -24.65
CA GLU A 250 13.07 -1.55 -26.08
C GLU A 250 11.61 -1.21 -26.44
N GLU A 251 11.43 -0.25 -27.33
CA GLU A 251 10.15 0.11 -27.92
C GLU A 251 10.23 0.09 -29.45
N LEU A 252 9.08 0.03 -30.11
CA LEU A 252 8.97 0.05 -31.57
C LEU A 252 9.83 -1.04 -32.25
N PHE A 253 9.72 -2.29 -31.75
CA PHE A 253 10.46 -3.44 -32.29
C PHE A 253 11.99 -3.26 -32.26
N GLY A 254 12.52 -2.63 -31.21
CA GLY A 254 13.95 -2.38 -31.04
C GLY A 254 14.49 -1.15 -31.78
N TYR A 255 13.63 -0.35 -32.40
CA TYR A 255 14.06 0.92 -33.02
C TYR A 255 14.29 2.05 -32.05
N LYS A 256 13.63 1.97 -30.87
CA LYS A 256 13.78 2.94 -29.80
C LYS A 256 14.28 2.21 -28.56
N LYS A 257 15.44 2.57 -28.09
CA LYS A 257 16.05 2.07 -26.87
C LYS A 257 16.10 3.19 -25.84
N ILE A 258 15.62 2.90 -24.64
CA ILE A 258 15.59 3.84 -23.52
C ILE A 258 16.49 3.27 -22.44
N PHE A 259 17.47 4.07 -22.02
CA PHE A 259 18.39 3.74 -20.93
C PHE A 259 18.06 4.61 -19.72
N THR A 260 17.97 3.97 -18.56
CA THR A 260 17.76 4.58 -17.25
C THR A 260 18.63 3.85 -16.24
N ASP A 261 18.68 4.31 -15.00
CA ASP A 261 19.35 3.58 -13.92
C ASP A 261 18.51 3.50 -12.65
N THR A 262 18.94 2.65 -11.72
CA THR A 262 18.32 2.44 -10.41
C THR A 262 19.08 3.14 -9.28
N ARG A 263 20.06 4.00 -9.58
CA ARG A 263 20.97 4.59 -8.57
C ARG A 263 20.24 5.23 -7.40
N CYS A 264 19.20 6.00 -7.68
CA CYS A 264 18.47 6.68 -6.61
C CYS A 264 17.75 5.71 -5.69
N GLU A 265 17.09 4.70 -6.26
CA GLU A 265 16.37 3.68 -5.52
C GLU A 265 17.34 2.84 -4.68
N ASP A 266 18.41 2.31 -5.30
CA ASP A 266 19.41 1.50 -4.61
C ASP A 266 20.10 2.28 -3.48
N GLY A 267 20.39 3.57 -3.71
CA GLY A 267 20.92 4.44 -2.67
C GLY A 267 19.95 4.66 -1.51
N MET A 268 18.68 4.84 -1.78
CA MET A 268 17.66 4.98 -0.74
C MET A 268 17.51 3.68 0.08
N TYR A 269 17.53 2.51 -0.57
CA TYR A 269 17.50 1.22 0.14
C TYR A 269 18.76 1.04 0.98
N HIS A 270 19.93 1.39 0.45
CA HIS A 270 21.19 1.32 1.20
C HIS A 270 21.14 2.16 2.50
N ILE A 271 20.59 3.37 2.44
CA ILE A 271 20.41 4.20 3.64
C ILE A 271 19.36 3.57 4.58
N ALA A 272 18.24 3.11 4.05
CA ALA A 272 17.18 2.53 4.85
C ALA A 272 17.65 1.30 5.64
N ASP A 273 18.51 0.47 5.07
CA ASP A 273 19.08 -0.71 5.71
C ASP A 273 19.97 -0.37 6.93
N TYR A 274 20.61 0.79 6.93
CA TYR A 274 21.44 1.26 8.05
C TYR A 274 20.66 2.05 9.10
N PHE A 275 19.47 2.53 8.75
CA PHE A 275 18.67 3.33 9.67
C PHE A 275 17.85 2.43 10.60
N SER A 276 18.17 2.46 11.90
CA SER A 276 17.43 1.72 12.92
C SER A 276 16.63 2.66 13.82
N MET A 277 15.37 2.32 14.02
CA MET A 277 14.49 2.98 15.01
C MET A 277 14.51 2.20 16.33
N PRO A 278 14.27 2.86 17.49
CA PRO A 278 14.30 2.20 18.79
C PRO A 278 13.05 1.35 19.08
N TYR A 279 12.11 1.30 18.17
CA TYR A 279 10.85 0.55 18.33
C TYR A 279 10.99 -0.84 17.76
N GLU A 280 10.46 -1.82 18.45
CA GLU A 280 10.28 -3.16 17.91
C GLU A 280 9.36 -3.09 16.68
N ASN A 281 9.78 -3.74 15.58
CA ASN A 281 9.08 -3.69 14.29
C ASN A 281 9.03 -2.30 13.61
N ALA A 282 9.94 -1.40 13.96
CA ALA A 282 10.08 -0.13 13.24
C ALA A 282 11.13 -0.27 12.13
N GLN A 283 10.81 0.30 10.97
CA GLN A 283 11.67 0.25 9.79
C GLN A 283 11.46 1.46 8.90
N VAL A 284 12.46 1.74 8.07
CA VAL A 284 12.39 2.75 7.03
C VAL A 284 12.10 2.05 5.70
N HIS A 285 11.10 2.53 4.99
CA HIS A 285 10.78 2.07 3.64
C HIS A 285 11.02 3.17 2.62
N VAL A 286 11.48 2.77 1.46
CA VAL A 286 11.59 3.62 0.28
C VAL A 286 10.30 3.52 -0.52
N TYR A 287 9.75 4.66 -0.90
CA TYR A 287 8.53 4.73 -1.70
C TYR A 287 8.72 5.66 -2.90
N ASP A 288 8.42 5.14 -4.09
CA ASP A 288 8.43 5.90 -5.36
C ASP A 288 9.73 6.71 -5.62
N ASP A 289 10.93 6.21 -5.30
CA ASP A 289 12.23 6.86 -5.51
C ASP A 289 12.36 8.29 -4.96
N SER A 290 11.40 8.77 -4.21
CA SER A 290 11.35 10.15 -3.76
C SER A 290 10.81 10.33 -2.35
N GLU A 291 10.46 9.26 -1.67
CA GLU A 291 9.88 9.32 -0.33
C GLU A 291 10.48 8.24 0.57
N PHE A 292 11.00 8.65 1.72
CA PHE A 292 11.27 7.78 2.84
C PHE A 292 10.05 7.76 3.76
N VAL A 293 9.60 6.58 4.11
CA VAL A 293 8.49 6.42 5.05
C VAL A 293 8.98 5.65 6.26
N LEU A 294 8.91 6.29 7.42
CA LEU A 294 9.16 5.65 8.69
C LEU A 294 7.92 4.88 9.10
N TYR A 295 8.01 3.56 9.10
CA TYR A 295 6.97 2.68 9.62
C TYR A 295 7.31 2.29 11.05
N GLY A 296 6.31 2.28 11.93
CA GLY A 296 6.47 1.81 13.30
C GLY A 296 5.21 1.15 13.84
N GLY A 297 5.37 -0.01 14.46
CA GLY A 297 4.34 -0.64 15.28
C GLY A 297 4.43 -0.10 16.70
N LEU A 298 3.34 0.49 17.20
CA LEU A 298 3.24 1.04 18.55
C LEU A 298 2.30 0.18 19.39
N SER A 299 2.59 0.08 20.67
CA SER A 299 1.65 -0.43 21.67
C SER A 299 1.39 0.63 22.74
N LEU A 300 0.25 0.56 23.42
CA LEU A 300 -0.07 1.50 24.50
C LEU A 300 0.98 1.53 25.61
N ASN A 301 1.72 0.42 25.80
CA ASN A 301 2.73 0.31 26.84
C ASN A 301 4.13 0.81 26.38
N THR A 302 4.32 1.06 25.10
CA THR A 302 5.61 1.44 24.49
C THR A 302 5.51 2.72 23.67
N LEU A 303 4.47 3.53 23.92
CA LEU A 303 4.36 4.85 23.34
C LEU A 303 5.44 5.73 23.94
N ASP A 304 6.57 5.82 23.23
CA ASP A 304 7.54 6.87 23.50
C ASP A 304 6.91 8.23 23.19
N THR A 305 7.53 9.27 23.71
CA THR A 305 7.02 10.61 23.45
C THR A 305 6.99 10.90 21.94
N ALA A 306 5.99 11.63 21.50
CA ALA A 306 5.87 12.08 20.10
C ALA A 306 7.16 12.75 19.58
N SER A 307 7.86 13.49 20.45
CA SER A 307 9.17 14.09 20.15
C SER A 307 10.22 13.08 19.72
N SER A 308 10.28 11.89 20.32
CA SER A 308 11.24 10.86 19.93
C SER A 308 11.02 10.41 18.49
N ILE A 309 9.78 10.25 18.05
CA ILE A 309 9.43 9.84 16.68
C ILE A 309 9.86 10.92 15.67
N VAL A 310 9.59 12.18 15.99
CA VAL A 310 9.99 13.32 15.15
C VAL A 310 11.50 13.43 15.06
N GLN A 311 12.22 13.26 16.18
CA GLN A 311 13.70 13.25 16.19
C GLN A 311 14.29 12.16 15.30
N TYR A 312 13.65 10.96 15.25
CA TYR A 312 14.10 9.90 14.36
C TYR A 312 13.90 10.25 12.90
N ARG A 313 12.83 10.94 12.56
CA ARG A 313 12.62 11.47 11.21
C ARG A 313 13.72 12.47 10.82
N GLU A 314 14.03 13.42 11.69
CA GLU A 314 15.10 14.40 11.44
C GLU A 314 16.47 13.72 11.30
N LYS A 315 16.76 12.73 12.13
CA LYS A 315 17.98 11.93 12.01
C LYS A 315 18.08 11.23 10.66
N LEU A 316 16.99 10.62 10.17
CA LEU A 316 16.95 10.00 8.83
C LEU A 316 17.27 11.06 7.76
N LYS A 317 16.68 12.25 7.87
CA LYS A 317 16.91 13.33 6.94
C LYS A 317 18.38 13.79 6.93
N GLU A 318 19.00 13.92 8.09
CA GLU A 318 20.42 14.24 8.21
C GLU A 318 21.31 13.17 7.55
N GLU A 319 21.00 11.88 7.74
CA GLU A 319 21.71 10.76 7.11
C GLU A 319 21.58 10.79 5.59
N VAL A 320 20.37 11.06 5.07
CA VAL A 320 20.12 11.18 3.62
C VAL A 320 20.87 12.39 3.04
N ASP A 321 20.81 13.54 3.70
CA ASP A 321 21.46 14.76 3.24
C ASP A 321 23.01 14.63 3.24
N ALA A 322 23.55 13.70 4.03
CA ALA A 322 24.98 13.37 4.04
C ALA A 322 25.43 12.54 2.82
N PHE A 323 24.50 11.97 2.04
CA PHE A 323 24.82 11.12 0.91
C PHE A 323 24.76 11.87 -0.43
N PRO A 324 25.92 12.26 -1.02
CA PRO A 324 25.97 13.05 -2.26
C PRO A 324 25.33 12.36 -3.47
N PHE A 325 25.30 11.03 -3.51
CA PHE A 325 24.82 10.27 -4.65
C PHE A 325 23.28 10.31 -4.82
N LEU A 326 22.53 10.79 -3.83
CA LEU A 326 21.10 11.04 -3.95
C LEU A 326 20.80 12.38 -4.63
N HIS A 327 21.80 13.22 -4.86
CA HIS A 327 21.62 14.41 -5.69
C HIS A 327 21.24 13.98 -7.10
N TYR A 328 20.17 14.57 -7.59
CA TYR A 328 19.61 14.26 -8.90
C TYR A 328 20.31 15.01 -10.00
N TYR A 329 20.68 14.31 -11.08
CA TYR A 329 21.17 14.90 -12.31
C TYR A 329 20.11 14.73 -13.38
N ASP A 330 19.50 15.83 -13.84
CA ASP A 330 18.60 15.79 -15.00
C ASP A 330 19.46 15.79 -16.27
N TYR A 331 19.35 14.72 -17.08
CA TYR A 331 20.07 14.60 -18.33
C TYR A 331 19.42 15.49 -19.41
N PRO A 332 20.17 16.30 -20.15
CA PRO A 332 21.62 16.45 -20.19
C PRO A 332 22.19 17.69 -19.48
N LYS A 333 21.44 18.48 -18.72
CA LYS A 333 21.94 19.80 -18.27
C LYS A 333 21.41 20.35 -16.94
N ASN A 334 20.51 19.71 -16.25
CA ASN A 334 19.97 20.25 -15.00
C ASN A 334 20.50 19.47 -13.81
N THR A 335 21.24 20.15 -12.95
CA THR A 335 21.51 19.71 -11.58
C THR A 335 20.46 20.34 -10.68
N GLU A 336 19.33 19.69 -10.50
CA GLU A 336 18.37 20.05 -9.46
C GLU A 336 18.56 19.11 -8.28
N GLU A 337 18.67 19.67 -7.09
CA GLU A 337 18.65 18.88 -5.87
C GLU A 337 17.34 18.09 -5.81
N ARG A 338 17.46 16.79 -5.61
CA ARG A 338 16.30 15.94 -5.43
C ARG A 338 15.65 16.30 -4.10
N LYS A 339 14.41 16.76 -4.16
CA LYS A 339 13.63 16.97 -2.94
C LYS A 339 13.02 15.65 -2.52
N MET A 340 13.48 15.14 -1.38
CA MET A 340 12.98 13.94 -0.75
C MET A 340 11.86 14.31 0.21
N ALA A 341 10.82 13.46 0.25
CA ALA A 341 9.80 13.53 1.28
C ALA A 341 10.11 12.55 2.42
N TYR A 342 9.83 12.96 3.65
CA TYR A 342 10.04 12.16 4.86
C TYR A 342 8.73 12.05 5.61
N SER A 343 8.00 10.97 5.35
CA SER A 343 6.69 10.70 5.93
C SER A 343 6.77 9.71 7.08
N MET A 344 5.77 9.73 7.94
CA MET A 344 5.62 8.77 9.03
C MET A 344 4.31 8.00 8.87
N ASN A 345 4.36 6.69 9.07
CA ASN A 345 3.20 5.80 9.06
C ASN A 345 3.29 4.87 10.28
N LEU A 346 2.58 5.23 11.32
CA LEU A 346 2.64 4.56 12.61
C LEU A 346 1.33 3.84 12.88
N THR A 347 1.42 2.57 13.28
CA THR A 347 0.28 1.70 13.56
C THR A 347 0.25 1.36 15.04
N LEU A 348 -0.85 1.68 15.71
CA LEU A 348 -1.12 1.25 17.07
C LEU A 348 -2.07 0.06 17.07
N TYR A 349 -1.62 -1.02 17.70
CA TYR A 349 -2.41 -2.22 17.93
C TYR A 349 -2.96 -2.19 19.35
N PHE A 350 -4.27 -2.27 19.49
CA PHE A 350 -4.86 -2.52 20.80
C PHE A 350 -4.65 -4.00 21.17
N PRO A 351 -4.03 -4.29 22.33
CA PRO A 351 -3.69 -5.66 22.68
C PRO A 351 -4.95 -6.52 22.84
N GLU A 352 -4.85 -7.78 22.41
CA GLU A 352 -5.79 -8.78 22.83
C GLU A 352 -5.57 -9.04 24.32
N ARG A 353 -6.60 -8.99 25.15
CA ARG A 353 -6.49 -9.43 26.54
C ARG A 353 -6.03 -10.89 26.53
N GLU A 354 -4.94 -11.18 27.22
CA GLU A 354 -4.64 -12.56 27.59
C GLU A 354 -5.88 -13.13 28.28
N ALA A 355 -6.36 -14.29 27.82
CA ALA A 355 -7.43 -14.97 28.51
C ALA A 355 -6.90 -15.23 29.92
N GLU A 356 -7.53 -14.60 30.92
CA GLU A 356 -7.28 -14.99 32.30
C GLU A 356 -7.61 -16.48 32.34
N GLU A 357 -6.56 -17.32 32.49
CA GLU A 357 -6.72 -18.74 32.73
C GLU A 357 -7.49 -18.85 34.08
N GLU A 358 -8.78 -19.23 33.99
CA GLU A 358 -9.58 -19.65 35.16
C GLU A 358 -9.19 -21.08 35.58
#